data_9f63e4dcc2b6d59ece957d57ae89190a
#
_entry.id   9f63e4dcc2b6d59ece957d57ae89190a
#
_cell.length_a   1.000
_cell.length_b   1.000
_cell.length_c   1.000
_cell.angle_alpha   90.00
_cell.angle_beta   90.00
_cell.angle_gamma   90.00
#
_symmetry.space_group_name_H-M   'P 1'
#
loop_
_entity.id
_entity.type
_entity.pdbx_description
1 polymer ?
#
loop_
_entity_poly.entity_id
_entity_poly.type
_entity_poly.pdbx_seq_one_letter_code
_entity_poly.pdbx_strand_id
1 'polypeptide(L)'
;MTAFTVTARFPAGQFNAHGSDGEPEWPPAPARLAAALLSAAYESGDGVEAVEGLFALDPPDISAPRVGERAVDYGRWVPTNNEIKEKRGDPIGIVDANERFADKGFKPPERGVVIGAGPHDLVRWYFKSAQDADTDALRRVARNVAYLGRPTSPVILDVVMGIQNPPEDHDRWIPDENGTRALRVATPDLLRALDEREEQRR
;
A
#
# COMPACT_ATOMS: atom_id res chain seq x y z
N MET A 1 5.06 29.18 1.40
CA MET A 1 5.10 27.77 0.95
C MET A 1 4.45 26.95 2.02
N THR A 2 3.37 26.29 1.70
CA THR A 2 2.66 25.42 2.65
C THR A 2 3.30 24.05 2.57
N ALA A 3 3.77 23.51 3.67
CA ALA A 3 4.31 22.17 3.77
C ALA A 3 3.38 21.33 4.67
N PHE A 4 3.31 20.02 4.44
CA PHE A 4 2.58 19.10 5.30
C PHE A 4 3.28 17.75 5.39
N THR A 5 2.88 16.97 6.36
CA THR A 5 3.38 15.62 6.60
C THR A 5 2.21 14.64 6.62
N VAL A 6 2.30 13.57 5.84
CA VAL A 6 1.41 12.42 6.00
C VAL A 6 2.10 11.41 6.90
N THR A 7 1.39 10.92 7.90
CA THR A 7 1.90 9.92 8.85
C THR A 7 1.13 8.62 8.71
N ALA A 8 1.82 7.49 8.82
CA ALA A 8 1.21 6.16 8.82
C ALA A 8 1.65 5.35 10.03
N ARG A 9 0.68 4.81 10.76
CA ARG A 9 0.89 3.82 11.80
C ARG A 9 0.30 2.48 11.34
N PHE A 10 1.04 1.40 11.55
CA PHE A 10 0.61 0.04 11.22
C PHE A 10 0.24 -0.72 12.49
N PRO A 11 -1.06 -0.77 12.87
CA PRO A 11 -1.48 -1.38 14.13
C PRO A 11 -1.15 -2.86 14.27
N ALA A 12 -1.08 -3.57 13.13
CA ALA A 12 -0.69 -4.98 13.10
C ALA A 12 0.83 -5.20 13.19
N GLY A 13 1.63 -4.13 13.29
CA GLY A 13 3.09 -4.21 13.38
C GLY A 13 3.77 -4.78 12.14
N GLN A 14 3.12 -4.71 10.97
CA GLN A 14 3.65 -5.30 9.74
C GLN A 14 3.21 -4.54 8.48
N PHE A 15 4.07 -4.63 7.44
CA PHE A 15 3.79 -4.11 6.11
C PHE A 15 4.15 -5.16 5.05
N ASN A 16 3.17 -5.63 4.28
CA ASN A 16 3.27 -6.80 3.42
C ASN A 16 3.24 -6.49 1.92
N ALA A 17 3.52 -5.25 1.53
CA ALA A 17 3.61 -4.92 0.12
C ALA A 17 4.98 -5.32 -0.45
N HIS A 18 5.01 -5.57 -1.76
CA HIS A 18 6.20 -5.95 -2.50
C HIS A 18 6.47 -4.95 -3.62
N GLY A 19 7.74 -4.78 -3.93
CA GLY A 19 8.22 -4.07 -5.09
C GLY A 19 7.91 -4.83 -6.40
N SER A 20 8.30 -4.25 -7.52
CA SER A 20 8.18 -4.90 -8.84
C SER A 20 9.08 -6.12 -9.01
N ASP A 21 10.13 -6.22 -8.21
CA ASP A 21 11.07 -7.34 -8.11
C ASP A 21 10.54 -8.51 -7.26
N GLY A 22 9.38 -8.34 -6.62
CA GLY A 22 8.78 -9.33 -5.72
C GLY A 22 9.36 -9.34 -4.31
N GLU A 23 10.33 -8.49 -4.01
CA GLU A 23 10.90 -8.35 -2.67
C GLU A 23 10.03 -7.42 -1.78
N PRO A 24 10.09 -7.58 -0.45
CA PRO A 24 9.39 -6.70 0.48
C PRO A 24 9.75 -5.22 0.24
N GLU A 25 8.74 -4.39 0.05
CA GLU A 25 8.92 -2.96 -0.14
C GLU A 25 9.09 -2.26 1.21
N TRP A 26 10.19 -1.52 1.38
CA TRP A 26 10.38 -0.62 2.52
C TRP A 26 11.30 0.54 2.17
N PRO A 27 10.94 1.78 2.52
CA PRO A 27 9.65 2.21 3.10
C PRO A 27 8.50 2.09 2.08
N PRO A 28 7.22 2.25 2.52
CA PRO A 28 6.10 2.27 1.57
C PRO A 28 6.25 3.40 0.56
N ALA A 29 6.22 3.06 -0.72
CA ALA A 29 6.46 3.99 -1.81
C ALA A 29 5.41 5.13 -1.86
N PRO A 30 5.79 6.38 -2.19
CA PRO A 30 4.86 7.50 -2.34
C PRO A 30 3.70 7.22 -3.31
N ALA A 31 3.96 6.51 -4.41
CA ALA A 31 2.91 6.09 -5.35
C ALA A 31 1.84 5.20 -4.70
N ARG A 32 2.24 4.36 -3.74
CA ARG A 32 1.31 3.49 -3.02
C ARG A 32 0.42 4.28 -2.07
N LEU A 33 1.01 5.27 -1.38
CA LEU A 33 0.25 6.19 -0.54
C LEU A 33 -0.78 6.94 -1.37
N ALA A 34 -0.36 7.57 -2.47
CA ALA A 34 -1.23 8.35 -3.34
C ALA A 34 -2.37 7.50 -3.94
N ALA A 35 -2.07 6.28 -4.40
CA ALA A 35 -3.09 5.36 -4.92
C ALA A 35 -4.09 4.90 -3.85
N ALA A 36 -3.66 4.69 -2.60
CA ALA A 36 -4.55 4.32 -1.51
C ALA A 36 -5.48 5.50 -1.12
N LEU A 37 -4.94 6.72 -1.08
CA LEU A 37 -5.73 7.93 -0.86
C LEU A 37 -6.73 8.15 -2.00
N LEU A 38 -6.31 7.97 -3.26
CA LEU A 38 -7.21 8.13 -4.41
C LEU A 38 -8.37 7.13 -4.37
N SER A 39 -8.10 5.87 -4.05
CA SER A 39 -9.15 4.85 -3.88
C SER A 39 -10.14 5.26 -2.79
N ALA A 40 -9.67 5.72 -1.64
CA ALA A 40 -10.53 6.16 -0.54
C ALA A 40 -11.34 7.42 -0.89
N ALA A 41 -10.76 8.34 -1.66
CA ALA A 41 -11.45 9.54 -2.15
C ALA A 41 -12.59 9.18 -3.10
N TYR A 42 -12.35 8.28 -4.06
CA TYR A 42 -13.40 7.80 -4.97
C TYR A 42 -14.51 7.03 -4.25
N GLU A 43 -14.16 6.19 -3.26
CA GLU A 43 -15.16 5.46 -2.46
C GLU A 43 -16.04 6.39 -1.63
N SER A 44 -15.45 7.43 -1.05
CA SER A 44 -16.18 8.39 -0.21
C SER A 44 -16.89 9.50 -1.01
N GLY A 45 -16.45 9.76 -2.25
CA GLY A 45 -16.90 10.88 -3.06
C GLY A 45 -16.42 12.25 -2.53
N ASP A 46 -15.40 12.28 -1.66
CA ASP A 46 -14.83 13.49 -1.06
C ASP A 46 -13.32 13.60 -1.31
N GLY A 47 -12.84 14.81 -1.53
CA GLY A 47 -11.42 15.15 -1.59
C GLY A 47 -10.65 14.61 -2.80
N VAL A 48 -11.32 14.19 -3.87
CA VAL A 48 -10.68 13.65 -5.09
C VAL A 48 -9.67 14.64 -5.65
N GLU A 49 -10.06 15.90 -5.88
CA GLU A 49 -9.17 16.94 -6.42
C GLU A 49 -7.94 17.18 -5.53
N ALA A 50 -8.12 17.14 -4.20
CA ALA A 50 -7.02 17.31 -3.27
C ALA A 50 -6.01 16.16 -3.36
N VAL A 51 -6.48 14.93 -3.56
CA VAL A 51 -5.62 13.76 -3.74
C VAL A 51 -4.96 13.75 -5.11
N GLU A 52 -5.68 14.10 -6.17
CA GLU A 52 -5.11 14.23 -7.53
C GLU A 52 -3.96 15.25 -7.55
N GLY A 53 -4.10 16.34 -6.77
CA GLY A 53 -3.04 17.32 -6.57
C GLY A 53 -1.72 16.72 -6.06
N LEU A 54 -1.75 15.61 -5.31
CA LEU A 54 -0.51 14.95 -4.84
C LEU A 54 0.33 14.38 -5.99
N PHE A 55 -0.30 14.01 -7.10
CA PHE A 55 0.40 13.43 -8.25
C PHE A 55 1.19 14.48 -9.07
N ALA A 56 0.96 15.76 -8.78
CA ALA A 56 1.69 16.87 -9.39
C ALA A 56 2.78 17.46 -8.48
N LEU A 57 2.88 16.98 -7.21
CA LEU A 57 3.89 17.45 -6.28
C LEU A 57 5.23 16.76 -6.52
N ASP A 58 6.32 17.44 -6.11
CA ASP A 58 7.63 16.83 -6.02
C ASP A 58 7.61 15.61 -5.08
N PRO A 59 8.42 14.58 -5.34
CA PRO A 59 8.52 13.42 -4.47
C PRO A 59 8.85 13.83 -3.03
N PRO A 60 8.12 13.28 -2.02
CA PRO A 60 8.35 13.65 -0.62
C PRO A 60 9.63 13.01 -0.08
N ASP A 61 10.26 13.67 0.89
CA ASP A 61 11.20 12.98 1.77
C ASP A 61 10.43 11.97 2.63
N ILE A 62 11.07 10.85 2.97
CA ILE A 62 10.45 9.84 3.82
C ILE A 62 11.31 9.63 5.07
N SER A 63 10.66 9.47 6.21
CA SER A 63 11.28 8.96 7.44
C SER A 63 10.52 7.73 7.89
N ALA A 64 11.23 6.65 8.17
CA ALA A 64 10.61 5.42 8.62
C ALA A 64 11.52 4.69 9.63
N PRO A 65 10.94 3.92 10.58
CA PRO A 65 11.73 3.16 11.54
C PRO A 65 12.61 2.12 10.82
N ARG A 66 13.72 1.78 11.45
CA ARG A 66 14.56 0.66 11.01
C ARG A 66 13.82 -0.64 11.23
N VAL A 67 13.82 -1.50 10.24
CA VAL A 67 13.01 -2.71 10.25
C VAL A 67 13.80 -3.94 9.84
N GLY A 68 13.33 -5.10 10.29
CA GLY A 68 13.80 -6.40 9.83
C GLY A 68 12.79 -7.06 8.89
N GLU A 69 13.28 -7.77 7.89
CA GLU A 69 12.44 -8.62 7.05
C GLU A 69 12.17 -9.94 7.76
N ARG A 70 10.90 -10.35 7.77
CA ARG A 70 10.47 -11.64 8.34
C ARG A 70 9.33 -12.24 7.50
N ALA A 71 9.11 -13.53 7.67
CA ALA A 71 7.86 -14.13 7.26
C ALA A 71 6.75 -13.57 8.18
N VAL A 72 5.79 -12.88 7.58
CA VAL A 72 4.68 -12.21 8.30
C VAL A 72 3.37 -13.00 8.19
N ASP A 73 3.40 -14.13 7.51
CA ASP A 73 2.26 -15.02 7.32
C ASP A 73 2.71 -16.48 7.44
N TYR A 74 1.76 -17.36 7.64
CA TYR A 74 2.00 -18.80 7.66
C TYR A 74 1.70 -19.38 6.28
N GLY A 75 2.45 -20.43 5.92
CA GLY A 75 2.11 -21.22 4.74
C GLY A 75 0.69 -21.78 4.89
N ARG A 76 -0.11 -21.68 3.85
CA ARG A 76 -1.51 -22.11 3.85
C ARG A 76 -1.87 -22.87 2.60
N TRP A 77 -2.80 -23.79 2.75
CA TRP A 77 -3.43 -24.47 1.64
C TRP A 77 -4.65 -23.67 1.20
N VAL A 78 -4.66 -23.22 -0.02
CA VAL A 78 -5.75 -22.45 -0.61
C VAL A 78 -6.41 -23.24 -1.74
N PRO A 79 -7.73 -23.13 -1.94
CA PRO A 79 -8.37 -23.70 -3.14
C PRO A 79 -7.71 -23.09 -4.39
N THR A 80 -7.40 -23.92 -5.36
CA THR A 80 -6.97 -23.47 -6.68
C THR A 80 -8.20 -23.23 -7.53
N ASN A 81 -8.14 -22.23 -8.41
CA ASN A 81 -9.21 -21.98 -9.39
C ASN A 81 -9.10 -22.93 -10.62
N ASN A 82 -8.47 -24.09 -10.45
CA ASN A 82 -8.40 -25.06 -11.52
C ASN A 82 -9.81 -25.60 -11.80
N GLU A 83 -10.24 -25.49 -13.04
CA GLU A 83 -11.45 -26.15 -13.50
C GLU A 83 -11.36 -27.64 -13.19
N ILE A 84 -12.40 -28.18 -12.56
CA ILE A 84 -12.56 -29.62 -12.41
C ILE A 84 -12.66 -30.18 -13.83
N LYS A 85 -11.61 -30.81 -14.31
CA LYS A 85 -11.63 -31.49 -15.59
C LYS A 85 -12.57 -32.69 -15.43
N GLU A 86 -13.79 -32.59 -15.96
CA GLU A 86 -14.66 -33.73 -16.11
C GLU A 86 -13.90 -34.81 -16.89
N LYS A 87 -13.59 -35.92 -16.26
CA LYS A 87 -13.13 -37.11 -16.97
C LYS A 87 -14.31 -37.62 -17.79
N ARG A 88 -14.22 -37.41 -19.10
CA ARG A 88 -15.20 -37.86 -20.09
C ARG A 88 -15.34 -39.37 -19.98
N GLY A 89 -16.47 -39.86 -19.42
CA GLY A 89 -16.82 -41.28 -19.44
C GLY A 89 -17.09 -41.96 -18.11
N ASP A 90 -16.90 -41.30 -16.94
CA ASP A 90 -17.33 -41.90 -15.67
C ASP A 90 -18.82 -41.59 -15.43
N PRO A 91 -19.65 -42.61 -15.12
CA PRO A 91 -21.02 -42.35 -14.70
C PRO A 91 -20.96 -41.52 -13.43
N ILE A 92 -21.91 -40.59 -13.28
CA ILE A 92 -22.10 -39.74 -12.13
C ILE A 92 -22.47 -40.65 -10.91
N GLY A 93 -21.50 -41.39 -10.43
CA GLY A 93 -21.57 -42.19 -9.22
C GLY A 93 -20.62 -41.59 -8.22
N ILE A 94 -21.15 -41.18 -7.10
CA ILE A 94 -20.48 -40.75 -5.86
C ILE A 94 -19.03 -40.35 -6.12
N VAL A 95 -18.85 -39.15 -6.66
CA VAL A 95 -17.55 -38.51 -6.74
C VAL A 95 -17.06 -38.42 -5.31
N ASP A 96 -15.93 -39.05 -5.02
CA ASP A 96 -15.29 -39.00 -3.71
C ASP A 96 -15.29 -37.54 -3.22
N ALA A 97 -15.71 -37.32 -2.00
CA ALA A 97 -15.80 -35.98 -1.43
C ALA A 97 -14.46 -35.23 -1.56
N ASN A 98 -13.34 -35.95 -1.67
CA ASN A 98 -12.02 -35.40 -1.93
C ASN A 98 -11.83 -34.88 -3.36
N GLU A 99 -12.57 -35.40 -4.35
CA GLU A 99 -12.52 -34.88 -5.73
C GLU A 99 -13.44 -33.66 -5.94
N ARG A 100 -14.39 -33.42 -5.06
CA ARG A 100 -15.26 -32.22 -5.09
C ARG A 100 -14.62 -30.97 -4.52
N PHE A 101 -13.57 -31.11 -3.74
CA PHE A 101 -12.82 -29.96 -3.27
C PHE A 101 -11.75 -29.65 -4.30
N ALA A 102 -11.86 -28.46 -4.91
CA ALA A 102 -10.83 -27.94 -5.78
C ALA A 102 -9.44 -28.22 -5.20
N ASP A 103 -8.51 -28.67 -6.04
CA ASP A 103 -7.14 -28.92 -5.64
C ASP A 103 -6.64 -27.78 -4.76
N LYS A 104 -6.09 -28.11 -3.61
CA LYS A 104 -5.50 -27.13 -2.72
C LYS A 104 -4.04 -26.95 -3.09
N GLY A 105 -3.68 -25.75 -3.49
CA GLY A 105 -2.31 -25.36 -3.70
C GLY A 105 -1.70 -24.83 -2.39
N PHE A 106 -0.46 -25.24 -2.08
CA PHE A 106 0.28 -24.67 -0.98
C PHE A 106 0.79 -23.29 -1.38
N LYS A 107 0.39 -22.25 -0.61
CA LYS A 107 1.01 -20.94 -0.67
C LYS A 107 2.04 -20.83 0.46
N PRO A 108 3.33 -20.63 0.13
CA PRO A 108 4.36 -20.42 1.13
C PRO A 108 4.07 -19.14 1.96
N PRO A 109 4.68 -19.01 3.14
CA PRO A 109 4.62 -17.77 3.91
C PRO A 109 5.06 -16.59 3.06
N GLU A 110 4.30 -15.51 3.14
CA GLU A 110 4.70 -14.24 2.51
C GLU A 110 5.80 -13.60 3.35
N ARG A 111 6.81 -13.06 2.68
CA ARG A 111 7.80 -12.20 3.32
C ARG A 111 7.21 -10.79 3.42
N GLY A 112 7.54 -10.11 4.47
CA GLY A 112 7.11 -8.72 4.68
C GLY A 112 8.02 -8.05 5.70
N VAL A 113 7.69 -6.83 6.02
CA VAL A 113 8.45 -6.00 6.94
C VAL A 113 7.73 -5.99 8.29
N VAL A 114 8.46 -6.28 9.37
CA VAL A 114 7.96 -6.16 10.73
C VAL A 114 8.36 -4.80 11.27
N ILE A 115 7.36 -4.08 11.75
CA ILE A 115 7.47 -2.71 12.28
C ILE A 115 7.01 -2.74 13.73
N GLY A 116 7.50 -1.84 14.56
CA GLY A 116 6.88 -1.61 15.87
C GLY A 116 5.46 -1.07 15.70
N ALA A 117 4.62 -1.31 16.69
CA ALA A 117 3.25 -0.77 16.78
C ALA A 117 3.15 0.42 17.74
N GLY A 118 4.28 0.93 18.21
CA GLY A 118 4.38 2.03 19.15
C GLY A 118 4.03 3.39 18.54
N PRO A 119 3.89 4.42 19.37
CA PRO A 119 3.57 5.77 18.91
C PRO A 119 4.71 6.43 18.13
N HIS A 120 5.94 5.91 18.23
CA HIS A 120 7.12 6.39 17.52
C HIS A 120 7.36 5.65 16.20
N ASP A 121 6.79 4.46 16.04
CA ASP A 121 6.96 3.59 14.85
C ASP A 121 6.08 4.07 13.67
N LEU A 122 6.22 5.34 13.32
CA LEU A 122 5.44 5.97 12.24
C LEU A 122 6.29 6.14 10.99
N VAL A 123 5.74 5.77 9.85
CA VAL A 123 6.26 6.24 8.57
C VAL A 123 5.74 7.66 8.32
N ARG A 124 6.60 8.54 7.82
CA ARG A 124 6.26 9.93 7.52
C ARG A 124 6.71 10.29 6.12
N TRP A 125 5.81 10.90 5.36
CA TRP A 125 6.11 11.51 4.06
C TRP A 125 6.01 13.03 4.20
N TYR A 126 7.10 13.74 3.90
CA TYR A 126 7.22 15.19 4.06
C TYR A 126 7.09 15.88 2.70
N PHE A 127 5.96 16.52 2.46
CA PHE A 127 5.71 17.30 1.26
C PHE A 127 6.11 18.76 1.52
N LYS A 128 7.25 19.18 0.95
CA LYS A 128 7.88 20.47 1.25
C LYS A 128 7.33 21.64 0.44
N SER A 129 6.83 21.38 -0.77
CA SER A 129 6.43 22.38 -1.76
C SER A 129 4.99 22.17 -2.21
N ALA A 130 4.06 22.15 -1.25
CA ALA A 130 2.65 21.90 -1.50
C ALA A 130 1.85 23.21 -1.48
N GLN A 131 2.12 24.13 -2.45
CA GLN A 131 1.26 25.29 -2.62
C GLN A 131 -0.14 24.83 -2.99
N ASP A 132 -1.13 25.39 -2.32
CA ASP A 132 -2.57 25.17 -2.56
C ASP A 132 -3.10 23.75 -2.24
N ALA A 133 -2.33 22.89 -1.54
CA ALA A 133 -2.85 21.60 -1.09
C ALA A 133 -3.96 21.79 -0.04
N ASP A 134 -5.15 21.26 -0.30
CA ASP A 134 -6.23 21.18 0.68
C ASP A 134 -5.94 20.06 1.70
N THR A 135 -5.18 20.43 2.74
CA THR A 135 -4.76 19.48 3.79
C THR A 135 -5.92 18.99 4.64
N ASP A 136 -7.01 19.74 4.73
CA ASP A 136 -8.19 19.31 5.47
C ASP A 136 -8.97 18.25 4.69
N ALA A 137 -9.12 18.41 3.37
CA ALA A 137 -9.65 17.35 2.52
C ALA A 137 -8.76 16.11 2.55
N LEU A 138 -7.44 16.26 2.39
CA LEU A 138 -6.50 15.14 2.50
C LEU A 138 -6.61 14.42 3.85
N ARG A 139 -6.79 15.13 4.94
CA ARG A 139 -6.97 14.54 6.28
C ARG A 139 -8.27 13.74 6.38
N ARG A 140 -9.37 14.24 5.80
CA ARG A 140 -10.65 13.51 5.77
C ARG A 140 -10.51 12.21 4.98
N VAL A 141 -9.91 12.28 3.81
CA VAL A 141 -9.65 11.10 2.96
C VAL A 141 -8.72 10.10 3.67
N ALA A 142 -7.63 10.57 4.27
CA ALA A 142 -6.66 9.73 4.96
C ALA A 142 -7.30 8.85 6.04
N ARG A 143 -8.30 9.33 6.75
CA ARG A 143 -9.03 8.58 7.78
C ARG A 143 -9.87 7.43 7.22
N ASN A 144 -10.18 7.44 5.93
CA ASN A 144 -10.94 6.39 5.26
C ASN A 144 -10.04 5.29 4.66
N VAL A 145 -8.72 5.46 4.67
CA VAL A 145 -7.79 4.44 4.18
C VAL A 145 -7.67 3.31 5.19
N ALA A 146 -8.19 2.13 4.87
CA ALA A 146 -8.19 0.98 5.77
C ALA A 146 -6.85 0.23 5.78
N TYR A 147 -6.14 0.16 4.66
CA TYR A 147 -4.87 -0.55 4.52
C TYR A 147 -3.97 0.11 3.48
N LEU A 148 -2.67 -0.15 3.57
CA LEU A 148 -1.69 0.33 2.60
C LEU A 148 -1.04 -0.85 1.89
N GLY A 149 -1.33 -0.96 0.59
CA GLY A 149 -0.83 -2.03 -0.27
C GLY A 149 -1.69 -3.30 -0.25
N ARG A 150 -1.65 -4.07 0.82
CA ARG A 150 -2.45 -5.31 0.97
C ARG A 150 -3.39 -5.21 2.17
N PRO A 151 -4.55 -5.90 2.15
CA PRO A 151 -5.47 -5.93 3.29
C PRO A 151 -4.84 -6.45 4.60
N THR A 152 -3.75 -7.20 4.49
CA THR A 152 -2.95 -7.67 5.64
C THR A 152 -2.06 -6.59 6.26
N SER A 153 -2.07 -5.38 5.72
CA SER A 153 -1.33 -4.22 6.23
C SER A 153 -2.31 -3.09 6.60
N PRO A 154 -3.14 -3.29 7.64
CA PRO A 154 -4.03 -2.24 8.11
C PRO A 154 -3.22 -1.01 8.51
N VAL A 155 -3.74 0.18 8.21
CA VAL A 155 -3.03 1.43 8.46
C VAL A 155 -3.95 2.47 9.07
N ILE A 156 -3.37 3.34 9.88
CA ILE A 156 -4.01 4.58 10.33
C ILE A 156 -3.18 5.71 9.76
N LEU A 157 -3.78 6.47 8.86
CA LEU A 157 -3.17 7.66 8.28
C LEU A 157 -3.66 8.93 8.96
N ASP A 158 -2.78 9.92 9.06
CA ASP A 158 -3.14 11.29 9.42
C ASP A 158 -2.32 12.29 8.60
N VAL A 159 -2.86 13.51 8.44
CA VAL A 159 -2.21 14.61 7.73
C VAL A 159 -2.02 15.76 8.70
N VAL A 160 -0.78 16.19 8.86
CA VAL A 160 -0.39 17.24 9.80
C VAL A 160 0.26 18.39 9.03
N MET A 161 -0.16 19.61 9.32
CA MET A 161 0.46 20.82 8.75
C MET A 161 1.90 20.96 9.21
N GLY A 162 2.77 21.39 8.29
CA GLY A 162 4.18 21.59 8.53
C GLY A 162 5.02 20.31 8.46
N ILE A 163 6.31 20.49 8.66
CA ILE A 163 7.29 19.40 8.66
C ILE A 163 7.72 19.16 10.11
N GLN A 164 7.49 17.94 10.56
CA GLN A 164 7.96 17.50 11.87
C GLN A 164 9.41 17.00 11.76
N ASN A 165 10.22 17.24 12.77
CA ASN A 165 11.55 16.64 12.82
C ASN A 165 11.43 15.12 12.89
N PRO A 166 12.15 14.39 12.02
CA PRO A 166 12.15 12.93 12.06
C PRO A 166 12.84 12.47 13.36
N PRO A 167 12.40 11.33 13.96
CA PRO A 167 13.11 10.71 15.06
C PRO A 167 14.57 10.35 14.67
N GLU A 168 15.49 10.40 15.61
CA GLU A 168 16.92 10.11 15.37
C GLU A 168 17.19 8.64 15.02
N ASP A 169 16.32 7.74 15.46
CA ASP A 169 16.39 6.29 15.22
C ASP A 169 15.73 5.85 13.90
N HIS A 170 15.21 6.79 13.14
CA HIS A 170 14.63 6.53 11.83
C HIS A 170 15.66 6.66 10.70
N ASP A 171 15.51 5.80 9.71
CA ASP A 171 16.16 5.99 8.43
C ASP A 171 15.43 7.06 7.62
N ARG A 172 16.20 7.77 6.76
CA ARG A 172 15.69 8.84 5.91
C ARG A 172 15.95 8.53 4.45
N TRP A 173 14.93 8.75 3.62
CA TRP A 173 15.02 8.67 2.16
C TRP A 173 14.72 10.05 1.61
N ILE A 174 15.67 10.59 0.87
CA ILE A 174 15.57 11.89 0.20
C ILE A 174 15.60 11.63 -1.29
N PRO A 175 14.68 12.20 -2.07
CA PRO A 175 14.70 12.06 -3.52
C PRO A 175 16.03 12.52 -4.11
N ASP A 176 16.66 11.64 -4.90
CA ASP A 176 17.94 11.88 -5.58
C ASP A 176 17.97 11.08 -6.87
N GLU A 177 18.29 11.73 -7.99
CA GLU A 177 18.39 11.07 -9.31
C GLU A 177 19.50 10.02 -9.37
N ASN A 178 20.53 10.16 -8.54
CA ASN A 178 21.66 9.23 -8.45
C ASN A 178 21.53 8.26 -7.24
N GLY A 179 20.33 8.18 -6.68
CA GLY A 179 20.05 7.34 -5.50
C GLY A 179 20.29 5.85 -5.78
N THR A 180 20.69 5.11 -4.76
CA THR A 180 20.98 3.67 -4.86
C THR A 180 19.73 2.79 -4.75
N ARG A 181 18.58 3.37 -4.38
CA ARG A 181 17.30 2.65 -4.22
C ARG A 181 16.19 3.36 -4.96
N ALA A 182 15.48 2.62 -5.81
CA ALA A 182 14.34 3.14 -6.54
C ALA A 182 13.04 2.93 -5.74
N LEU A 183 12.30 4.01 -5.53
CA LEU A 183 10.93 3.97 -5.01
C LEU A 183 9.98 4.56 -6.06
N ARG A 184 8.81 3.96 -6.21
CA ARG A 184 7.79 4.50 -7.12
C ARG A 184 7.20 5.78 -6.54
N VAL A 185 7.18 6.82 -7.34
CA VAL A 185 6.60 8.12 -6.99
C VAL A 185 5.21 8.30 -7.63
N ALA A 186 4.39 9.14 -7.03
CA ALA A 186 3.15 9.59 -7.64
C ALA A 186 3.50 10.57 -8.78
N THR A 187 2.95 10.33 -9.96
CA THR A 187 3.14 11.18 -11.14
C THR A 187 1.83 11.36 -11.87
N PRO A 188 1.66 12.45 -12.68
CA PRO A 188 0.47 12.63 -13.50
C PRO A 188 0.21 11.45 -14.46
N ASP A 189 1.26 10.77 -14.92
CA ASP A 189 1.12 9.59 -15.78
C ASP A 189 0.56 8.40 -15.01
N LEU A 190 0.96 8.22 -13.75
CA LEU A 190 0.38 7.20 -12.88
C LEU A 190 -1.11 7.48 -12.61
N LEU A 191 -1.48 8.74 -12.35
CA LEU A 191 -2.88 9.13 -12.16
C LEU A 191 -3.71 8.72 -13.38
N ARG A 192 -3.31 9.13 -14.58
CA ARG A 192 -4.00 8.74 -15.83
C ARG A 192 -4.17 7.24 -15.98
N ALA A 193 -3.12 6.46 -15.69
CA ALA A 193 -3.18 5.01 -15.78
C ALA A 193 -4.14 4.37 -14.74
N LEU A 194 -4.33 5.01 -13.58
CA LEU A 194 -5.30 4.56 -12.57
C LEU A 194 -6.74 4.87 -13.01
N ASP A 195 -6.98 6.06 -13.57
CA ASP A 195 -8.29 6.47 -14.07
C ASP A 195 -8.75 5.59 -15.23
N GLU A 196 -7.89 5.33 -16.21
CA GLU A 196 -8.18 4.42 -17.34
C GLU A 196 -8.55 3.01 -16.86
N ARG A 197 -7.90 2.51 -15.82
CA ARG A 197 -8.23 1.20 -15.24
C ARG A 197 -9.57 1.18 -14.52
N GLU A 198 -9.92 2.27 -13.87
CA GLU A 198 -11.20 2.40 -13.18
C GLU A 198 -12.35 2.49 -14.21
N GLU A 199 -12.16 3.23 -15.30
CA GLU A 199 -13.14 3.29 -16.40
C GLU A 199 -13.37 1.92 -17.06
N GLN A 200 -12.31 1.11 -17.22
CA GLN A 200 -12.42 -0.24 -17.78
C GLN A 200 -13.16 -1.24 -16.88
N ARG A 201 -13.32 -0.95 -15.59
CA ARG A 201 -14.01 -1.79 -14.60
C ARG A 201 -15.50 -1.48 -14.47
N ARG A 202 -15.93 -0.32 -14.96
CA ARG A 202 -17.32 0.13 -14.98
C ARG A 202 -18.03 -0.37 -16.23
#